data_bb7c1afcb01ccbb582340b8916c75ff0
#
_entry.id   bb7c1afcb01ccbb582340b8916c75ff0
#
_cell.length_a   1.000
_cell.length_b   1.000
_cell.length_c   1.000
_cell.angle_alpha   90.00
_cell.angle_beta   90.00
_cell.angle_gamma   90.00
#
_symmetry.space_group_name_H-M   'P 1'
#
loop_
_entity.id
_entity.type
_entity.pdbx_description
1 polymer ?
#
loop_
_entity_poly.entity_id
_entity_poly.type
_entity_poly.pdbx_seq_one_letter_code
_entity_poly.pdbx_strand_id
1 'polypeptide(L)'
;MIQIEWNEKKLNSFYNKMDKIAVNVKKGSLEGIKKATEETQKLALQLKRGSNKGILIELLDTSTNKIKGRVYTDSKNFPYLVYLEFGTGIYADPEGGGSRAKRIPWYVHVSMADLSRYGYPVYTSPFTGEKFYVVAGAHPHPYMRPAGFKMRDKNIEIIRTAIQEMIKEAVKWYTN
;
A
#
# COMPACT_ATOMS: atom_id res chain seq x y z
N MET A 1 -56.39 -22.76 11.96
CA MET A 1 -55.65 -21.47 12.12
C MET A 1 -54.40 -21.79 12.91
N ILE A 2 -53.21 -21.55 12.34
CA ILE A 2 -51.93 -21.79 13.03
C ILE A 2 -51.59 -20.49 13.76
N GLN A 3 -51.60 -20.53 15.09
CA GLN A 3 -51.23 -19.40 15.92
C GLN A 3 -49.72 -19.51 16.24
N ILE A 4 -48.92 -18.56 15.81
CA ILE A 4 -47.48 -18.53 16.08
C ILE A 4 -47.27 -17.51 17.22
N GLU A 5 -47.00 -18.04 18.43
CA GLU A 5 -46.63 -17.22 19.57
C GLU A 5 -45.11 -17.05 19.65
N TRP A 6 -44.64 -15.80 19.63
CA TRP A 6 -43.26 -15.46 19.84
C TRP A 6 -42.97 -15.29 21.34
N ASN A 7 -41.96 -16.00 21.81
CA ASN A 7 -41.47 -15.82 23.17
C ASN A 7 -40.49 -14.63 23.18
N GLU A 8 -40.93 -13.50 23.76
CA GLU A 8 -40.15 -12.25 23.82
C GLU A 8 -38.70 -12.42 24.38
N LYS A 9 -38.56 -13.26 25.44
CA LYS A 9 -37.26 -13.57 26.03
C LYS A 9 -36.31 -14.25 25.03
N LYS A 10 -36.84 -15.20 24.25
CA LYS A 10 -36.06 -15.87 23.18
C LYS A 10 -35.69 -14.91 22.07
N LEU A 11 -36.62 -14.04 21.69
CA LEU A 11 -36.39 -13.03 20.65
C LEU A 11 -35.32 -12.01 21.07
N ASN A 12 -35.41 -11.46 22.28
CA ASN A 12 -34.42 -10.56 22.84
C ASN A 12 -33.03 -11.23 22.99
N SER A 13 -32.99 -12.49 23.39
CA SER A 13 -31.75 -13.28 23.42
C SER A 13 -31.13 -13.43 22.03
N PHE A 14 -31.97 -13.67 21.00
CA PHE A 14 -31.52 -13.75 19.61
C PHE A 14 -30.95 -12.42 19.13
N TYR A 15 -31.62 -11.29 19.34
CA TYR A 15 -31.12 -9.99 18.98
C TYR A 15 -29.78 -9.67 19.65
N ASN A 16 -29.64 -9.92 20.93
CA ASN A 16 -28.37 -9.73 21.64
C ASN A 16 -27.23 -10.59 21.09
N LYS A 17 -27.53 -11.79 20.59
CA LYS A 17 -26.55 -12.66 19.91
C LYS A 17 -26.12 -12.08 18.57
N MET A 18 -27.08 -11.60 17.79
CA MET A 18 -26.80 -11.00 16.49
C MET A 18 -25.94 -9.74 16.63
N ASP A 19 -26.23 -8.89 17.61
CA ASP A 19 -25.45 -7.70 17.89
C ASP A 19 -23.99 -8.04 18.27
N LYS A 20 -23.78 -9.03 19.11
CA LYS A 20 -22.43 -9.50 19.46
C LYS A 20 -21.69 -10.05 18.24
N ILE A 21 -22.35 -10.81 17.36
CA ILE A 21 -21.75 -11.30 16.11
C ILE A 21 -21.38 -10.12 15.23
N ALA A 22 -22.25 -9.12 15.07
CA ALA A 22 -21.98 -7.94 14.27
C ALA A 22 -20.75 -7.16 14.76
N VAL A 23 -20.64 -6.97 16.09
CA VAL A 23 -19.47 -6.33 16.72
C VAL A 23 -18.19 -7.14 16.45
N ASN A 24 -18.23 -8.46 16.58
CA ASN A 24 -17.06 -9.31 16.33
C ASN A 24 -16.68 -9.37 14.84
N VAL A 25 -17.64 -9.36 13.91
CA VAL A 25 -17.36 -9.22 12.48
C VAL A 25 -16.65 -7.91 12.18
N LYS A 26 -17.09 -6.79 12.76
CA LYS A 26 -16.41 -5.49 12.61
C LYS A 26 -14.98 -5.56 13.15
N LYS A 27 -14.79 -6.17 14.31
CA LYS A 27 -13.48 -6.35 14.95
C LYS A 27 -12.54 -7.20 14.09
N GLY A 28 -13.00 -8.36 13.63
CA GLY A 28 -12.28 -9.26 12.75
C GLY A 28 -11.92 -8.60 11.41
N SER A 29 -12.83 -7.80 10.86
CA SER A 29 -12.57 -7.02 9.64
C SER A 29 -11.45 -6.01 9.85
N LEU A 30 -11.45 -5.28 10.97
CA LEU A 30 -10.40 -4.30 11.30
C LEU A 30 -9.03 -4.98 11.46
N GLU A 31 -8.98 -6.06 12.24
CA GLU A 31 -7.74 -6.82 12.44
C GLU A 31 -7.22 -7.46 11.15
N GLY A 32 -8.12 -8.04 10.36
CA GLY A 32 -7.78 -8.64 9.07
C GLY A 32 -7.23 -7.62 8.08
N ILE A 33 -7.87 -6.45 7.96
CA ILE A 33 -7.39 -5.36 7.09
C ILE A 33 -6.05 -4.83 7.57
N LYS A 34 -5.87 -4.64 8.88
CA LYS A 34 -4.59 -4.22 9.46
C LYS A 34 -3.47 -5.19 9.06
N LYS A 35 -3.64 -6.48 9.32
CA LYS A 35 -2.66 -7.51 8.99
C LYS A 35 -2.37 -7.60 7.48
N ALA A 36 -3.40 -7.54 6.64
CA ALA A 36 -3.27 -7.53 5.19
C ALA A 36 -2.46 -6.31 4.70
N THR A 37 -2.69 -5.14 5.29
CA THR A 37 -1.99 -3.90 4.97
C THR A 37 -0.52 -3.98 5.39
N GLU A 38 -0.22 -4.51 6.58
CA GLU A 38 1.13 -4.72 7.10
C GLU A 38 1.92 -5.71 6.22
N GLU A 39 1.32 -6.84 5.83
CA GLU A 39 1.99 -7.82 4.96
C GLU A 39 2.24 -7.24 3.55
N THR A 40 1.32 -6.44 3.02
CA THR A 40 1.53 -5.75 1.75
C THR A 40 2.66 -4.72 1.83
N GLN A 41 2.73 -3.95 2.92
CA GLN A 41 3.84 -3.02 3.18
C GLN A 41 5.17 -3.76 3.26
N LYS A 42 5.22 -4.84 4.01
CA LYS A 42 6.42 -5.67 4.17
C LYS A 42 6.94 -6.19 2.81
N LEU A 43 6.04 -6.69 1.97
CA LEU A 43 6.42 -7.13 0.64
C LEU A 43 6.90 -5.98 -0.26
N ALA A 44 6.24 -4.82 -0.20
CA ALA A 44 6.67 -3.63 -0.93
C ALA A 44 8.08 -3.17 -0.49
N LEU A 45 8.38 -3.21 0.81
CA LEU A 45 9.70 -2.92 1.35
C LEU A 45 10.76 -3.93 0.89
N GLN A 46 10.42 -5.21 0.80
CA GLN A 46 11.33 -6.25 0.28
C GLN A 46 11.63 -6.06 -1.22
N LEU A 47 10.65 -5.65 -2.00
CA LEU A 47 10.81 -5.41 -3.43
C LEU A 47 11.52 -4.08 -3.72
N LYS A 48 11.45 -3.13 -2.81
CA LYS A 48 12.05 -1.82 -2.96
C LYS A 48 13.57 -1.90 -2.81
N ARG A 49 14.30 -1.29 -3.73
CA ARG A 49 15.76 -1.15 -3.62
C ARG A 49 16.13 -0.01 -2.67
N GLY A 50 17.19 -0.19 -1.90
CA GLY A 50 17.73 0.84 -1.01
C GLY A 50 17.13 0.82 0.39
N SER A 51 16.98 1.99 1.02
CA SER A 51 16.53 2.12 2.42
C SER A 51 15.10 1.62 2.64
N ASN A 52 14.84 0.94 3.77
CA ASN A 52 13.52 0.44 4.17
C ASN A 52 12.60 1.54 4.74
N LYS A 53 12.74 2.79 4.27
CA LYS A 53 11.93 3.92 4.73
C LYS A 53 10.97 4.39 3.62
N GLY A 54 9.95 5.14 4.02
CA GLY A 54 9.08 5.89 3.12
C GLY A 54 7.89 5.11 2.54
N ILE A 55 7.60 3.89 3.00
CA ILE A 55 6.33 3.21 2.72
C ILE A 55 5.54 3.16 4.02
N LEU A 56 4.38 3.80 4.02
CA LEU A 56 3.53 3.96 5.18
C LEU A 56 2.23 3.18 5.02
N ILE A 57 1.60 2.87 6.14
CA ILE A 57 0.26 2.30 6.20
C ILE A 57 -0.68 3.27 6.91
N GLU A 58 -1.92 3.23 6.50
CA GLU A 58 -2.99 4.00 7.12
C GLU A 58 -4.24 3.11 7.21
N LEU A 59 -4.88 3.13 8.37
CA LEU A 59 -6.16 2.48 8.60
C LEU A 59 -7.22 3.55 8.81
N LEU A 60 -8.24 3.54 7.96
CA LEU A 60 -9.35 4.47 8.01
C LEU A 60 -10.61 3.70 8.40
N ASP A 61 -11.09 3.92 9.62
CA ASP A 61 -12.46 3.52 10.03
C ASP A 61 -13.37 4.70 9.69
N THR A 62 -14.11 4.55 8.60
CA THR A 62 -15.06 5.59 8.20
C THR A 62 -16.39 5.36 8.92
N SER A 63 -17.03 6.46 9.39
CA SER A 63 -18.34 6.47 10.06
C SER A 63 -19.48 5.75 9.30
N THR A 64 -19.24 5.36 8.06
CA THR A 64 -20.18 4.68 7.15
C THR A 64 -19.99 3.16 7.11
N ASN A 65 -19.51 2.52 8.18
CA ASN A 65 -19.23 1.05 8.23
C ASN A 65 -18.24 0.56 7.14
N LYS A 66 -17.39 1.44 6.61
CA LYS A 66 -16.35 1.08 5.67
C LYS A 66 -14.99 1.15 6.35
N ILE A 67 -14.31 0.02 6.44
CA ILE A 67 -12.92 -0.04 6.93
C ILE A 67 -12.02 -0.10 5.70
N LYS A 68 -11.00 0.74 5.66
CA LYS A 68 -10.03 0.78 4.56
C LYS A 68 -8.62 0.69 5.10
N GLY A 69 -7.83 -0.20 4.53
CA GLY A 69 -6.39 -0.23 4.69
C GLY A 69 -5.72 0.39 3.46
N ARG A 70 -4.70 1.21 3.68
CA ARG A 70 -3.95 1.87 2.61
C ARG A 70 -2.45 1.68 2.84
N VAL A 71 -1.76 1.27 1.80
CA VAL A 71 -0.29 1.31 1.72
C VAL A 71 0.08 2.41 0.74
N TYR A 72 0.94 3.32 1.15
CA TYR A 72 1.32 4.46 0.31
C TYR A 72 2.76 4.88 0.54
N THR A 73 3.29 5.66 -0.40
CA THR A 73 4.62 6.24 -0.30
C THR A 73 4.57 7.61 0.37
N ASP A 74 5.45 7.85 1.31
CA ASP A 74 5.67 9.18 1.87
C ASP A 74 6.44 10.06 0.87
N SER A 75 5.72 10.51 -0.15
CA SER A 75 6.32 11.33 -1.21
C SER A 75 6.75 12.72 -0.74
N LYS A 76 6.30 13.18 0.43
CA LYS A 76 6.71 14.45 1.02
C LYS A 76 8.14 14.38 1.53
N ASN A 77 8.47 13.34 2.30
CA ASN A 77 9.80 13.16 2.87
C ASN A 77 10.75 12.36 1.95
N PHE A 78 10.18 11.54 1.06
CA PHE A 78 10.92 10.67 0.14
C PHE A 78 10.40 10.80 -1.30
N PRO A 79 10.52 11.98 -1.95
CA PRO A 79 9.95 12.23 -3.28
C PRO A 79 10.53 11.32 -4.36
N TYR A 80 11.74 10.80 -4.18
CA TYR A 80 12.39 9.89 -5.13
C TYR A 80 11.67 8.54 -5.26
N LEU A 81 10.84 8.15 -4.30
CA LEU A 81 10.11 6.87 -4.34
C LEU A 81 9.12 6.77 -5.49
N VAL A 82 8.52 7.90 -5.88
CA VAL A 82 7.65 7.97 -7.06
C VAL A 82 8.47 7.70 -8.33
N TYR A 83 9.66 8.29 -8.41
CA TYR A 83 10.55 8.09 -9.55
C TYR A 83 11.15 6.68 -9.59
N LEU A 84 11.33 6.06 -8.43
CA LEU A 84 11.75 4.66 -8.35
C LEU A 84 10.65 3.73 -8.91
N GLU A 85 9.38 3.97 -8.55
CA GLU A 85 8.25 3.16 -9.00
C GLU A 85 8.01 3.31 -10.51
N PHE A 86 8.04 4.54 -11.03
CA PHE A 86 7.60 4.86 -12.40
C PHE A 86 8.72 5.23 -13.36
N GLY A 87 9.96 5.31 -12.89
CA GLY A 87 11.07 5.80 -13.71
C GLY A 87 11.03 7.31 -13.95
N THR A 88 11.97 7.80 -14.76
CA THR A 88 12.09 9.22 -15.13
C THR A 88 12.54 9.39 -16.58
N GLY A 89 12.34 10.59 -17.11
CA GLY A 89 12.83 10.96 -18.43
C GLY A 89 12.21 10.11 -19.54
N ILE A 90 13.03 9.65 -20.48
CA ILE A 90 12.58 8.81 -21.61
C ILE A 90 12.10 7.42 -21.17
N TYR A 91 12.45 6.99 -19.97
CA TYR A 91 12.09 5.70 -19.41
C TYR A 91 10.89 5.78 -18.45
N ALA A 92 10.28 6.98 -18.30
CA ALA A 92 9.14 7.15 -17.41
C ALA A 92 7.94 6.34 -17.91
N ASP A 93 7.35 5.56 -16.99
CA ASP A 93 6.16 4.76 -17.26
C ASP A 93 4.95 5.69 -17.50
N PRO A 94 4.23 5.57 -18.63
CA PRO A 94 3.04 6.36 -18.92
C PRO A 94 1.93 6.22 -17.87
N GLU A 95 1.77 5.03 -17.26
CA GLU A 95 0.81 4.79 -16.18
C GLU A 95 1.08 5.65 -14.94
N GLY A 96 2.35 6.02 -14.70
CA GLY A 96 2.76 6.96 -13.65
C GLY A 96 2.58 8.43 -14.01
N GLY A 97 1.96 8.73 -15.14
CA GLY A 97 1.80 10.09 -15.66
C GLY A 97 2.96 10.57 -16.55
N GLY A 98 3.82 9.65 -16.97
CA GLY A 98 4.97 9.94 -17.84
C GLY A 98 6.07 10.77 -17.17
N SER A 99 6.96 11.32 -17.98
CA SER A 99 8.06 12.17 -17.48
C SER A 99 7.54 13.52 -16.98
N ARG A 100 7.95 13.90 -15.77
CA ARG A 100 7.74 15.25 -15.21
C ARG A 100 8.88 16.22 -15.51
N ALA A 101 9.92 15.75 -16.19
CA ALA A 101 11.04 16.59 -16.58
C ALA A 101 10.63 17.58 -17.67
N LYS A 102 10.89 18.88 -17.45
CA LYS A 102 10.60 19.94 -18.42
C LYS A 102 11.48 19.84 -19.67
N ARG A 103 12.67 19.29 -19.54
CA ARG A 103 13.63 19.07 -20.62
C ARG A 103 14.31 17.71 -20.46
N ILE A 104 14.51 17.00 -21.55
CA ILE A 104 15.22 15.72 -21.60
C ILE A 104 16.20 15.81 -22.78
N PRO A 105 17.48 15.53 -22.55
CA PRO A 105 18.16 15.22 -21.29
C PRO A 105 18.28 16.47 -20.39
N TRP A 106 18.57 16.24 -19.10
CA TRP A 106 18.97 17.30 -18.18
C TRP A 106 20.43 17.11 -17.75
N TYR A 107 21.02 18.18 -17.24
CA TYR A 107 22.43 18.20 -16.88
C TYR A 107 22.58 18.30 -15.36
N VAL A 108 23.39 17.40 -14.78
CA VAL A 108 23.70 17.39 -13.34
C VAL A 108 25.18 17.67 -13.18
N HIS A 109 25.55 18.78 -12.51
CA HIS A 109 26.95 19.10 -12.28
C HIS A 109 27.62 17.98 -11.46
N VAL A 110 28.87 17.60 -11.85
CA VAL A 110 29.55 16.43 -11.22
C VAL A 110 29.80 16.59 -9.72
N SER A 111 29.85 17.85 -9.22
CA SER A 111 29.97 18.11 -7.78
C SER A 111 28.68 17.92 -6.99
N MET A 112 27.50 17.88 -7.65
CA MET A 112 26.21 17.75 -6.98
C MET A 112 25.85 16.30 -6.67
N ALA A 113 26.33 15.36 -7.49
CA ALA A 113 26.10 13.94 -7.30
C ALA A 113 27.17 13.12 -8.03
N ASP A 114 27.62 12.03 -7.42
CA ASP A 114 28.43 11.03 -8.12
C ASP A 114 27.52 10.04 -8.85
N LEU A 115 27.37 10.26 -10.15
CA LEU A 115 26.58 9.42 -11.05
C LEU A 115 27.46 8.53 -11.94
N SER A 116 28.77 8.47 -11.72
CA SER A 116 29.73 7.69 -12.52
C SER A 116 29.36 6.20 -12.62
N ARG A 117 28.88 5.63 -11.51
CA ARG A 117 28.43 4.23 -11.43
C ARG A 117 27.22 3.88 -12.31
N TYR A 118 26.50 4.88 -12.79
CA TYR A 118 25.32 4.67 -13.64
C TYR A 118 25.63 4.78 -15.15
N GLY A 119 26.90 5.07 -15.52
CA GLY A 119 27.32 5.11 -16.90
C GLY A 119 26.77 6.29 -17.71
N TYR A 120 26.32 7.36 -17.07
CA TYR A 120 25.85 8.55 -17.78
C TYR A 120 27.01 9.25 -18.50
N PRO A 121 26.82 9.68 -19.77
CA PRO A 121 27.81 10.47 -20.49
C PRO A 121 28.16 11.77 -19.74
N VAL A 122 29.42 12.16 -19.82
CA VAL A 122 29.88 13.44 -19.24
C VAL A 122 30.06 14.47 -20.37
N TYR A 123 29.38 15.59 -20.24
CA TYR A 123 29.55 16.78 -21.10
C TYR A 123 30.42 17.78 -20.39
N THR A 124 31.42 18.32 -21.10
CA THR A 124 32.23 19.43 -20.62
C THR A 124 31.81 20.71 -21.35
N SER A 125 31.41 21.73 -20.59
CA SER A 125 31.05 23.03 -21.15
C SER A 125 32.23 23.65 -21.86
N PRO A 126 32.13 24.01 -23.14
CA PRO A 126 33.24 24.67 -23.86
C PRO A 126 33.49 26.12 -23.39
N PHE A 127 32.52 26.68 -22.66
CA PHE A 127 32.61 28.07 -22.19
C PHE A 127 33.18 28.17 -20.77
N THR A 128 32.85 27.25 -19.89
CA THR A 128 33.24 27.32 -18.47
C THR A 128 34.22 26.21 -18.07
N GLY A 129 34.40 25.17 -18.89
CA GLY A 129 35.19 23.98 -18.54
C GLY A 129 34.53 23.06 -17.51
N GLU A 130 33.34 23.41 -17.02
CA GLU A 130 32.60 22.64 -16.03
C GLU A 130 32.08 21.32 -16.63
N LYS A 131 32.02 20.30 -15.78
CA LYS A 131 31.58 18.95 -16.18
C LYS A 131 30.20 18.64 -15.65
N PHE A 132 29.35 18.04 -16.51
CA PHE A 132 27.99 17.67 -16.21
C PHE A 132 27.71 16.24 -16.68
N TYR A 133 27.01 15.45 -15.87
CA TYR A 133 26.39 14.23 -16.35
C TYR A 133 25.19 14.57 -17.22
N VAL A 134 25.07 13.89 -18.38
CA VAL A 134 23.91 14.02 -19.28
C VAL A 134 22.93 12.92 -18.92
N VAL A 135 21.83 13.29 -18.28
CA VAL A 135 20.82 12.34 -17.75
C VAL A 135 19.60 12.36 -18.62
N ALA A 136 19.31 11.25 -19.30
CA ALA A 136 18.10 11.10 -20.12
C ALA A 136 16.92 10.51 -19.31
N GLY A 137 17.19 9.88 -18.18
CA GLY A 137 16.19 9.27 -17.32
C GLY A 137 16.74 8.08 -16.55
N ALA A 138 15.89 7.51 -15.72
CA ALA A 138 16.14 6.27 -15.00
C ALA A 138 15.02 5.27 -15.25
N HIS A 139 15.36 4.01 -15.45
CA HIS A 139 14.38 2.94 -15.60
C HIS A 139 13.56 2.75 -14.34
N PRO A 140 12.25 2.42 -14.47
CA PRO A 140 11.42 2.10 -13.33
C PRO A 140 11.92 0.83 -12.61
N HIS A 141 11.83 0.85 -11.31
CA HIS A 141 12.00 -0.31 -10.43
C HIS A 141 10.77 -0.44 -9.56
N PRO A 142 9.64 -0.94 -10.12
CA PRO A 142 8.37 -0.96 -9.43
C PRO A 142 8.43 -1.89 -8.22
N TYR A 143 7.82 -1.47 -7.13
CA TYR A 143 7.73 -2.20 -5.87
C TYR A 143 6.33 -2.18 -5.26
N MET A 144 5.58 -1.09 -5.43
CA MET A 144 4.20 -0.98 -4.92
C MET A 144 3.22 -1.79 -5.76
N ARG A 145 3.25 -1.62 -7.08
CA ARG A 145 2.36 -2.36 -7.98
C ARG A 145 2.57 -3.87 -7.89
N PRO A 146 3.80 -4.41 -7.99
CA PRO A 146 4.03 -5.85 -7.82
C PRO A 146 3.64 -6.36 -6.44
N ALA A 147 3.84 -5.58 -5.37
CA ALA A 147 3.39 -5.97 -4.03
C ALA A 147 1.87 -6.07 -3.96
N GLY A 148 1.15 -5.08 -4.48
CA GLY A 148 -0.31 -5.09 -4.54
C GLY A 148 -0.86 -6.27 -5.32
N PHE A 149 -0.31 -6.56 -6.50
CA PHE A 149 -0.71 -7.71 -7.30
C PHE A 149 -0.48 -9.05 -6.59
N LYS A 150 0.71 -9.27 -6.05
CA LYS A 150 1.06 -10.51 -5.35
C LYS A 150 0.25 -10.74 -4.08
N MET A 151 -0.14 -9.66 -3.40
CA MET A 151 -0.88 -9.75 -2.14
C MET A 151 -2.40 -9.75 -2.33
N ARG A 152 -2.92 -9.55 -3.53
CA ARG A 152 -4.37 -9.42 -3.79
C ARG A 152 -5.18 -10.55 -3.18
N ASP A 153 -4.90 -11.79 -3.59
CA ASP A 153 -5.67 -12.95 -3.16
C ASP A 153 -5.34 -13.33 -1.71
N LYS A 154 -4.07 -13.24 -1.33
CA LYS A 154 -3.62 -13.47 0.04
C LYS A 154 -4.26 -12.51 1.04
N ASN A 155 -4.44 -11.25 0.68
CA ASN A 155 -5.12 -10.27 1.53
C ASN A 155 -6.58 -10.64 1.77
N ILE A 156 -7.28 -11.16 0.76
CA ILE A 156 -8.65 -11.66 0.91
C ILE A 156 -8.69 -12.82 1.92
N GLU A 157 -7.76 -13.76 1.83
CA GLU A 157 -7.66 -14.90 2.75
C GLU A 157 -7.35 -14.45 4.19
N ILE A 158 -6.42 -13.50 4.38
CA ILE A 158 -6.08 -12.94 5.68
C ILE A 158 -7.33 -12.32 6.34
N ILE A 159 -8.07 -11.51 5.59
CA ILE A 159 -9.27 -10.83 6.09
C ILE A 159 -10.36 -11.85 6.42
N ARG A 160 -10.60 -12.81 5.51
CA ARG A 160 -11.57 -13.89 5.71
C ARG A 160 -11.28 -14.69 6.97
N THR A 161 -10.04 -15.11 7.16
CA THR A 161 -9.60 -15.87 8.32
C THR A 161 -9.83 -15.11 9.62
N ALA A 162 -9.44 -13.83 9.68
CA ALA A 162 -9.64 -13.00 10.86
C ALA A 162 -11.13 -12.84 11.21
N ILE A 163 -12.00 -12.65 10.23
CA ILE A 163 -13.44 -12.57 10.45
C ILE A 163 -13.98 -13.91 10.96
N GLN A 164 -13.58 -15.03 10.37
CA GLN A 164 -14.03 -16.36 10.78
C GLN A 164 -13.61 -16.70 12.21
N GLU A 165 -12.39 -16.33 12.61
CA GLU A 165 -11.90 -16.54 13.97
C GLU A 165 -12.75 -15.75 14.97
N MET A 166 -13.04 -14.50 14.71
CA MET A 166 -13.88 -13.66 15.57
C MET A 166 -15.33 -14.16 15.66
N ILE A 167 -15.89 -14.66 14.57
CA ILE A 167 -17.22 -15.27 14.58
C ILE A 167 -17.21 -16.57 15.42
N LYS A 168 -16.22 -17.44 15.24
CA LYS A 168 -16.07 -18.66 16.03
C LYS A 168 -15.98 -18.37 17.53
N GLU A 169 -15.21 -17.36 17.91
CA GLU A 169 -15.13 -16.92 19.30
C GLU A 169 -16.51 -16.46 19.82
N ALA A 170 -17.21 -15.61 19.05
CA ALA A 170 -18.54 -15.15 19.43
C ALA A 170 -19.54 -16.29 19.63
N VAL A 171 -19.46 -17.34 18.81
CA VAL A 171 -20.39 -18.49 18.87
C VAL A 171 -20.05 -19.44 20.01
N LYS A 172 -18.77 -19.65 20.36
CA LYS A 172 -18.37 -20.53 21.48
C LYS A 172 -19.02 -20.16 22.82
N TRP A 173 -19.26 -18.88 23.07
CA TRP A 173 -19.92 -18.39 24.29
C TRP A 173 -21.40 -18.84 24.41
N TYR A 174 -21.97 -19.47 23.38
CA TYR A 174 -23.38 -19.92 23.36
C TYR A 174 -23.54 -21.43 23.36
N THR A 175 -22.44 -22.18 23.27
CA THR A 175 -22.45 -23.67 23.27
C THR A 175 -21.99 -24.24 24.61
N ASN A 176 -21.57 -23.40 25.54
CA ASN A 176 -21.34 -23.71 26.96
C ASN A 176 -22.44 -23.08 27.81
#